data_f4fd5acafe0104805d50e808ae53e0d3
#
_entry.id   f4fd5acafe0104805d50e808ae53e0d3
#
_cell.length_a   1.000
_cell.length_b   1.000
_cell.length_c   1.000
_cell.angle_alpha   90.00
_cell.angle_beta   90.00
_cell.angle_gamma   90.00
#
_symmetry.space_group_name_H-M   'P 1'
#
loop_
_entity.id
_entity.type
_entity.pdbx_description
1 polymer ?
#
loop_
_entity_poly.entity_id
_entity_poly.type
_entity_poly.pdbx_seq_one_letter_code
_entity_poly.pdbx_strand_id
1 'polypeptide(L)'
;MPSYRTFSFGLAALFLSACAPLHQKTYLPNDPGIAWQERQAQLRQLTSWHIIGRASIAQDKKAWNAGVNWYENAGVYRIKMMGPFSQGGFHLDGTPEQVILTLSDGQTTSSSSPEALLNKTFNLNLPITALRDWLKGLPYAGDAPYENIEIDNHGRLKYLEQLRWKIYYQQYKRYGQQQLPSKLFMSHPELKVRLVVDNWKYEQ
;
A
#
# COMPACT_ATOMS: atom_id res chain seq x y z
N MET A 1 31.45 9.62 -90.36
CA MET A 1 31.60 8.63 -89.29
C MET A 1 31.05 9.24 -88.03
N PRO A 2 29.85 8.84 -87.52
CA PRO A 2 29.24 9.49 -86.36
C PRO A 2 29.61 8.72 -85.08
N SER A 3 29.99 9.47 -84.07
CA SER A 3 30.30 9.03 -82.73
C SER A 3 29.00 9.00 -81.83
N TYR A 4 28.69 7.82 -81.27
CA TYR A 4 27.58 7.62 -80.41
C TYR A 4 27.96 8.02 -78.94
N ARG A 5 27.27 9.03 -78.40
CA ARG A 5 27.34 9.41 -76.99
C ARG A 5 26.32 8.58 -76.22
N THR A 6 26.78 7.70 -75.38
CA THR A 6 25.93 6.97 -74.41
C THR A 6 25.56 7.88 -73.25
N PHE A 7 24.24 8.12 -73.08
CA PHE A 7 23.67 8.82 -71.97
C PHE A 7 23.38 7.81 -70.88
N SER A 8 24.12 7.90 -69.77
CA SER A 8 23.91 7.06 -68.58
C SER A 8 22.86 7.74 -67.67
N PHE A 9 21.66 7.14 -67.55
CA PHE A 9 20.61 7.60 -66.68
C PHE A 9 20.87 7.05 -65.29
N GLY A 10 21.35 7.90 -64.38
CA GLY A 10 21.50 7.56 -62.97
C GLY A 10 20.14 7.62 -62.25
N LEU A 11 19.67 6.46 -61.79
CA LEU A 11 18.46 6.31 -60.99
C LEU A 11 18.77 6.70 -59.55
N ALA A 12 18.41 7.92 -59.13
CA ALA A 12 18.52 8.39 -57.74
C ALA A 12 17.37 7.83 -56.92
N ALA A 13 17.65 6.83 -56.07
CA ALA A 13 16.71 6.30 -55.10
C ALA A 13 16.57 7.27 -53.92
N LEU A 14 15.43 7.96 -53.83
CA LEU A 14 15.02 8.79 -52.67
C LEU A 14 14.57 7.86 -51.55
N PHE A 15 15.40 7.69 -50.51
CA PHE A 15 15.01 7.10 -49.24
C PHE A 15 14.17 8.11 -48.44
N LEU A 16 12.86 7.99 -48.50
CA LEU A 16 11.94 8.65 -47.59
C LEU A 16 12.00 7.94 -46.23
N SER A 17 12.85 8.41 -45.33
CA SER A 17 12.81 8.04 -43.93
C SER A 17 11.56 8.64 -43.30
N ALA A 18 10.49 7.85 -43.19
CA ALA A 18 9.31 8.18 -42.44
C ALA A 18 9.67 8.15 -40.95
N CYS A 19 10.01 9.29 -40.38
CA CYS A 19 9.99 9.48 -38.90
C CYS A 19 8.54 9.40 -38.44
N ALA A 20 8.14 8.22 -37.96
CA ALA A 20 6.89 8.12 -37.20
C ALA A 20 7.01 8.98 -35.96
N PRO A 21 6.06 9.94 -35.69
CA PRO A 21 6.10 10.70 -34.47
C PRO A 21 5.84 9.73 -33.30
N LEU A 22 6.83 9.60 -32.42
CA LEU A 22 6.63 9.01 -31.12
C LEU A 22 5.48 9.78 -30.45
N HIS A 23 4.38 9.10 -30.20
CA HIS A 23 3.23 9.66 -29.50
C HIS A 23 3.70 9.93 -28.06
N GLN A 24 4.31 11.08 -27.83
CA GLN A 24 4.55 11.58 -26.47
C GLN A 24 3.17 11.81 -25.86
N LYS A 25 2.79 10.99 -24.88
CA LYS A 25 1.65 11.28 -24.02
C LYS A 25 1.91 12.66 -23.42
N THR A 26 1.21 13.69 -23.91
CA THR A 26 1.25 15.03 -23.32
C THR A 26 0.48 14.94 -22.02
N TYR A 27 1.21 14.84 -20.92
CA TYR A 27 0.61 14.88 -19.60
C TYR A 27 0.26 16.32 -19.23
N LEU A 28 -1.00 16.56 -18.92
CA LEU A 28 -1.43 17.85 -18.41
C LEU A 28 -0.80 18.09 -17.04
N PRO A 29 -0.40 19.33 -16.70
CA PRO A 29 -0.05 19.68 -15.33
C PRO A 29 -1.22 19.30 -14.41
N ASN A 30 -0.99 18.45 -13.41
CA ASN A 30 -1.97 17.84 -12.50
C ASN A 30 -2.71 16.57 -13.03
N ASP A 31 -2.08 15.75 -13.87
CA ASP A 31 -2.61 14.43 -14.19
C ASP A 31 -2.61 13.55 -12.91
N PRO A 32 -3.78 13.10 -12.44
CA PRO A 32 -3.86 12.25 -11.24
C PRO A 32 -3.05 10.95 -11.37
N GLY A 33 -2.88 10.43 -12.60
CA GLY A 33 -2.11 9.21 -12.86
C GLY A 33 -0.63 9.41 -12.62
N ILE A 34 -0.06 10.56 -13.02
CA ILE A 34 1.34 10.90 -12.74
C ILE A 34 1.53 11.11 -11.24
N ALA A 35 0.66 11.92 -10.62
CA ALA A 35 0.72 12.17 -9.19
C ALA A 35 0.64 10.86 -8.39
N TRP A 36 -0.14 9.90 -8.85
CA TRP A 36 -0.23 8.56 -8.28
C TRP A 36 1.08 7.77 -8.41
N GLN A 37 1.71 7.76 -9.61
CA GLN A 37 2.97 7.06 -9.84
C GLN A 37 4.10 7.64 -8.97
N GLU A 38 4.24 8.96 -8.95
CA GLU A 38 5.23 9.64 -8.11
C GLU A 38 5.02 9.34 -6.62
N ARG A 39 3.76 9.39 -6.18
CA ARG A 39 3.39 9.08 -4.81
C ARG A 39 3.71 7.63 -4.44
N GLN A 40 3.42 6.67 -5.31
CA GLN A 40 3.78 5.27 -5.09
C GLN A 40 5.29 5.11 -4.91
N ALA A 41 6.09 5.72 -5.80
CA ALA A 41 7.55 5.66 -5.74
C ALA A 41 8.08 6.20 -4.40
N GLN A 42 7.57 7.34 -3.94
CA GLN A 42 7.96 7.95 -2.65
C GLN A 42 7.55 7.09 -1.45
N LEU A 43 6.30 6.62 -1.41
CA LEU A 43 5.79 5.88 -0.26
C LEU A 43 6.35 4.45 -0.16
N ARG A 44 6.79 3.85 -1.26
CA ARG A 44 7.50 2.55 -1.21
C ARG A 44 8.86 2.64 -0.55
N GLN A 45 9.52 3.80 -0.61
CA GLN A 45 10.79 4.05 0.09
C GLN A 45 10.61 4.23 1.60
N LEU A 46 9.36 4.42 2.06
CA LEU A 46 9.05 4.54 3.48
C LEU A 46 9.06 3.15 4.13
N THR A 47 10.23 2.70 4.55
CA THR A 47 10.46 1.39 5.18
C THR A 47 10.51 1.45 6.71
N SER A 48 10.76 2.65 7.28
CA SER A 48 10.80 2.86 8.73
C SER A 48 9.73 3.87 9.14
N TRP A 49 8.77 3.42 9.93
CA TRP A 49 7.66 4.26 10.38
C TRP A 49 7.04 3.76 11.68
N HIS A 50 6.32 4.65 12.34
CA HIS A 50 5.62 4.38 13.58
C HIS A 50 4.26 5.08 13.56
N ILE A 51 3.20 4.34 13.85
CA ILE A 51 1.86 4.90 14.03
C ILE A 51 1.37 4.70 15.46
N ILE A 52 0.63 5.70 15.93
CA ILE A 52 -0.19 5.61 17.12
C ILE A 52 -1.63 5.94 16.72
N GLY A 53 -2.57 5.11 17.13
CA GLY A 53 -3.95 5.27 16.73
C GLY A 53 -4.91 4.37 17.50
N ARG A 54 -6.10 4.22 16.93
CA ARG A 54 -7.19 3.44 17.52
C ARG A 54 -7.86 2.62 16.42
N ALA A 55 -8.17 1.37 16.74
CA ALA A 55 -8.91 0.50 15.85
C ALA A 55 -10.23 0.08 16.51
N SER A 56 -11.29 -0.01 15.69
CA SER A 56 -12.52 -0.72 16.02
C SER A 56 -12.63 -1.89 15.06
N ILE A 57 -12.72 -3.09 15.60
CA ILE A 57 -12.81 -4.33 14.85
C ILE A 57 -14.15 -4.97 15.17
N ALA A 58 -14.94 -5.25 14.14
CA ALA A 58 -16.24 -5.90 14.29
C ALA A 58 -16.27 -7.19 13.46
N GLN A 59 -16.63 -8.29 14.10
CA GLN A 59 -16.77 -9.61 13.53
C GLN A 59 -18.07 -10.24 14.06
N ASP A 60 -18.95 -10.61 13.15
CA ASP A 60 -20.29 -11.09 13.49
C ASP A 60 -21.04 -10.08 14.40
N LYS A 61 -21.41 -10.53 15.60
CA LYS A 61 -22.10 -9.71 16.63
C LYS A 61 -21.13 -9.12 17.68
N LYS A 62 -19.82 -9.35 17.54
CA LYS A 62 -18.80 -8.88 18.47
C LYS A 62 -18.08 -7.68 17.90
N ALA A 63 -17.75 -6.73 18.76
CA ALA A 63 -16.95 -5.58 18.41
C ALA A 63 -15.93 -5.28 19.53
N TRP A 64 -14.73 -4.91 19.13
CA TRP A 64 -13.64 -4.52 20.02
C TRP A 64 -13.11 -3.15 19.64
N ASN A 65 -12.71 -2.40 20.63
CA ASN A 65 -11.94 -1.18 20.43
C ASN A 65 -10.56 -1.37 21.06
N ALA A 66 -9.52 -0.97 20.38
CA ALA A 66 -8.17 -1.09 20.87
C ALA A 66 -7.32 0.12 20.49
N GLY A 67 -6.43 0.51 21.39
CA GLY A 67 -5.30 1.35 21.04
C GLY A 67 -4.33 0.58 20.16
N VAL A 68 -3.79 1.22 19.15
CA VAL A 68 -2.83 0.66 18.20
C VAL A 68 -1.53 1.43 18.32
N ASN A 69 -0.43 0.70 18.51
CA ASN A 69 0.92 1.21 18.42
C ASN A 69 1.71 0.27 17.54
N TRP A 70 2.03 0.72 16.31
CA TRP A 70 2.70 -0.09 15.31
C TRP A 70 3.99 0.58 14.87
N TYR A 71 5.09 -0.08 15.18
CA TYR A 71 6.42 0.27 14.74
C TYR A 71 6.86 -0.67 13.62
N GLU A 72 7.46 -0.12 12.58
CA GLU A 72 7.98 -0.83 11.40
C GLU A 72 9.38 -0.31 11.09
N ASN A 73 10.32 -1.21 10.84
CA ASN A 73 11.67 -0.87 10.40
C ASN A 73 12.23 -1.95 9.48
N ALA A 74 12.20 -1.69 8.16
CA ALA A 74 12.78 -2.55 7.13
C ALA A 74 12.40 -4.04 7.26
N GLY A 75 11.13 -4.33 7.55
CA GLY A 75 10.61 -5.70 7.67
C GLY A 75 10.54 -6.21 9.11
N VAL A 76 11.27 -5.60 10.03
CA VAL A 76 11.12 -5.88 11.47
C VAL A 76 10.02 -4.98 12.01
N TYR A 77 9.06 -5.55 12.73
CA TYR A 77 7.93 -4.78 13.24
C TYR A 77 7.51 -5.19 14.65
N ARG A 78 6.87 -4.24 15.33
CA ARG A 78 6.16 -4.45 16.58
C ARG A 78 4.79 -3.82 16.52
N ILE A 79 3.75 -4.63 16.73
CA ILE A 79 2.37 -4.18 16.79
C ILE A 79 1.85 -4.45 18.18
N LYS A 80 1.48 -3.38 18.91
CA LYS A 80 0.78 -3.50 20.19
C LYS A 80 -0.67 -3.12 20.01
N MET A 81 -1.56 -4.02 20.42
CA MET A 81 -2.99 -3.80 20.50
C MET A 81 -3.40 -3.83 21.97
N MET A 82 -3.98 -2.74 22.47
CA MET A 82 -4.38 -2.61 23.87
C MET A 82 -5.88 -2.37 23.97
N GLY A 83 -6.56 -3.21 24.72
CA GLY A 83 -7.98 -3.02 25.05
C GLY A 83 -8.24 -1.77 25.89
N PRO A 84 -9.53 -1.40 26.12
CA PRO A 84 -9.90 -0.30 26.98
C PRO A 84 -9.31 -0.48 28.39
N PHE A 85 -8.83 0.62 28.98
CA PHE A 85 -8.24 0.67 30.33
C PHE A 85 -7.03 -0.26 30.52
N SER A 86 -6.30 -0.57 29.42
CA SER A 86 -5.17 -1.52 29.43
C SER A 86 -5.53 -2.95 29.88
N GLN A 87 -6.82 -3.28 29.85
CA GLN A 87 -7.28 -4.63 30.16
C GLN A 87 -7.30 -5.49 28.90
N GLY A 88 -6.48 -6.51 28.91
CA GLY A 88 -6.30 -7.39 27.76
C GLY A 88 -5.55 -6.69 26.64
N GLY A 89 -5.05 -7.47 25.75
CA GLY A 89 -4.31 -7.01 24.57
C GLY A 89 -3.26 -8.04 24.20
N PHE A 90 -2.56 -7.72 23.15
CA PHE A 90 -1.45 -8.54 22.68
C PHE A 90 -0.42 -7.67 21.97
N HIS A 91 0.73 -8.22 21.76
CA HIS A 91 1.67 -7.67 20.79
C HIS A 91 2.25 -8.74 19.88
N LEU A 92 2.54 -8.33 18.66
CA LEU A 92 3.23 -9.10 17.65
C LEU A 92 4.61 -8.48 17.47
N ASP A 93 5.66 -9.29 17.66
CA ASP A 93 7.02 -8.94 17.27
C ASP A 93 7.39 -9.80 16.07
N GLY A 94 7.65 -9.18 14.92
CA GLY A 94 7.90 -9.87 13.67
C GLY A 94 9.21 -9.50 13.02
N THR A 95 9.82 -10.49 12.38
CA THR A 95 10.92 -10.38 11.42
C THR A 95 10.47 -10.97 10.08
N PRO A 96 11.28 -10.92 9.01
CA PRO A 96 10.95 -11.60 7.76
C PRO A 96 10.75 -13.13 7.91
N GLU A 97 11.40 -13.75 8.90
CA GLU A 97 11.42 -15.22 9.08
C GLU A 97 10.39 -15.70 10.10
N GLN A 98 10.11 -14.89 11.11
CA GLN A 98 9.31 -15.32 12.26
C GLN A 98 8.50 -14.17 12.85
N VAL A 99 7.36 -14.54 13.42
CA VAL A 99 6.56 -13.64 14.26
C VAL A 99 6.23 -14.32 15.59
N ILE A 100 6.27 -13.55 16.66
CA ILE A 100 5.93 -13.96 18.02
C ILE A 100 4.71 -13.14 18.46
N LEU A 101 3.66 -13.83 18.87
CA LEU A 101 2.50 -13.25 19.55
C LEU A 101 2.70 -13.41 21.06
N THR A 102 2.60 -12.33 21.80
CA THR A 102 2.58 -12.33 23.25
C THR A 102 1.24 -11.79 23.77
N LEU A 103 0.57 -12.55 24.58
CA LEU A 103 -0.68 -12.16 25.24
C LEU A 103 -0.43 -11.36 26.50
N SER A 104 -1.46 -10.72 27.04
CA SER A 104 -1.38 -9.91 28.27
C SER A 104 -1.00 -10.69 29.52
N ASP A 105 -1.24 -12.00 29.55
CA ASP A 105 -0.83 -12.93 30.63
C ASP A 105 0.60 -13.43 30.49
N GLY A 106 1.34 -12.99 29.46
CA GLY A 106 2.71 -13.38 29.18
C GLY A 106 2.85 -14.66 28.36
N GLN A 107 1.76 -15.33 27.99
CA GLN A 107 1.84 -16.49 27.08
C GLN A 107 2.34 -16.05 25.71
N THR A 108 3.23 -16.85 25.12
CA THR A 108 3.82 -16.60 23.80
C THR A 108 3.53 -17.76 22.84
N THR A 109 3.34 -17.41 21.58
CA THR A 109 3.22 -18.37 20.47
C THR A 109 3.93 -17.81 19.24
N SER A 110 4.59 -18.65 18.48
CA SER A 110 5.31 -18.22 17.27
C SER A 110 4.82 -18.90 16.01
N SER A 111 5.06 -18.27 14.85
CA SER A 111 4.76 -18.76 13.51
C SER A 111 5.64 -18.04 12.50
N SER A 112 5.65 -18.50 11.25
CA SER A 112 6.17 -17.74 10.11
C SER A 112 5.16 -16.73 9.53
N SER A 113 3.89 -16.78 9.95
CA SER A 113 2.82 -15.90 9.45
C SER A 113 2.07 -15.23 10.61
N PRO A 114 2.00 -13.89 10.64
CA PRO A 114 1.19 -13.15 11.60
C PRO A 114 -0.31 -13.45 11.42
N GLU A 115 -0.76 -13.65 10.19
CA GLU A 115 -2.16 -13.99 9.88
C GLU A 115 -2.54 -15.33 10.51
N ALA A 116 -1.66 -16.34 10.38
CA ALA A 116 -1.88 -17.66 10.98
C ALA A 116 -1.97 -17.59 12.50
N LEU A 117 -1.12 -16.78 13.16
CA LEU A 117 -1.20 -16.56 14.60
C LEU A 117 -2.50 -15.90 15.03
N LEU A 118 -2.91 -14.82 14.36
CA LEU A 118 -4.13 -14.11 14.68
C LEU A 118 -5.37 -14.99 14.45
N ASN A 119 -5.38 -15.75 13.36
CA ASN A 119 -6.45 -16.68 13.09
C ASN A 119 -6.54 -17.78 14.16
N LYS A 120 -5.42 -18.45 14.47
CA LYS A 120 -5.35 -19.52 15.46
C LYS A 120 -5.77 -19.07 16.86
N THR A 121 -5.33 -17.87 17.27
CA THR A 121 -5.51 -17.39 18.66
C THR A 121 -6.83 -16.67 18.87
N PHE A 122 -7.29 -15.89 17.87
CA PHE A 122 -8.45 -15.02 18.01
C PHE A 122 -9.56 -15.29 17.00
N ASN A 123 -9.37 -16.26 16.10
CA ASN A 123 -10.22 -16.49 14.91
C ASN A 123 -10.35 -15.18 14.05
N LEU A 124 -9.27 -14.41 13.93
CA LEU A 124 -9.24 -13.11 13.30
C LEU A 124 -8.44 -13.18 11.99
N ASN A 125 -9.12 -13.06 10.87
CA ASN A 125 -8.53 -13.07 9.52
C ASN A 125 -8.11 -11.64 9.11
N LEU A 126 -7.12 -11.05 9.78
CA LEU A 126 -6.62 -9.72 9.49
C LEU A 126 -5.29 -9.82 8.74
N PRO A 127 -5.18 -9.29 7.51
CA PRO A 127 -3.98 -9.43 6.67
C PRO A 127 -2.89 -8.41 7.08
N ILE A 128 -2.17 -8.71 8.15
CA ILE A 128 -1.13 -7.84 8.73
C ILE A 128 -0.08 -7.47 7.67
N THR A 129 0.32 -8.45 6.85
CA THR A 129 1.31 -8.24 5.80
C THR A 129 0.85 -7.21 4.77
N ALA A 130 -0.40 -7.29 4.31
CA ALA A 130 -0.95 -6.32 3.36
C ALA A 130 -1.25 -4.96 4.01
N LEU A 131 -1.64 -4.95 5.27
CA LEU A 131 -1.90 -3.73 6.03
C LEU A 131 -0.68 -2.80 6.07
N ARG A 132 0.54 -3.31 6.03
CA ARG A 132 1.78 -2.52 6.00
C ARG A 132 1.83 -1.56 4.81
N ASP A 133 1.29 -1.96 3.66
CA ASP A 133 1.18 -1.12 2.48
C ASP A 133 -0.12 -0.29 2.49
N TRP A 134 -1.24 -0.91 2.84
CA TRP A 134 -2.53 -0.21 2.87
C TRP A 134 -2.53 0.98 3.82
N LEU A 135 -1.86 0.88 4.96
CA LEU A 135 -1.70 2.01 5.90
C LEU A 135 -0.99 3.20 5.29
N LYS A 136 0.00 2.98 4.43
CA LYS A 136 0.70 4.04 3.69
C LYS A 136 -0.14 4.64 2.56
N GLY A 137 -1.26 4.00 2.19
CA GLY A 137 -2.07 4.36 1.04
C GLY A 137 -1.52 3.78 -0.26
N LEU A 138 -0.99 2.56 -0.20
CA LEU A 138 -0.48 1.79 -1.32
C LEU A 138 -1.23 0.46 -1.45
N PRO A 139 -1.39 -0.11 -2.64
CA PRO A 139 -1.71 -1.50 -2.80
C PRO A 139 -0.59 -2.38 -2.24
N TYR A 140 -0.95 -3.51 -1.67
CA TYR A 140 0.00 -4.54 -1.27
C TYR A 140 0.85 -5.00 -2.45
N ALA A 141 2.17 -5.05 -2.24
CA ALA A 141 3.14 -5.32 -3.30
C ALA A 141 3.43 -6.81 -3.57
N GLY A 142 2.83 -7.74 -2.79
CA GLY A 142 2.98 -9.18 -3.01
C GLY A 142 2.19 -9.69 -4.23
N ASP A 143 2.14 -11.01 -4.39
CA ASP A 143 1.61 -11.71 -5.58
C ASP A 143 0.07 -11.64 -5.74
N ALA A 144 -0.58 -10.67 -5.12
CA ALA A 144 -2.02 -10.47 -5.22
C ALA A 144 -2.32 -9.14 -5.92
N PRO A 145 -2.73 -9.14 -7.20
CA PRO A 145 -3.18 -7.93 -7.87
C PRO A 145 -4.38 -7.32 -7.15
N TYR A 146 -4.57 -6.02 -7.30
CA TYR A 146 -5.80 -5.39 -6.86
C TYR A 146 -6.90 -5.55 -7.93
N GLU A 147 -8.14 -5.72 -7.48
CA GLU A 147 -9.30 -5.87 -8.34
C GLU A 147 -9.83 -4.51 -8.79
N ASN A 148 -9.76 -3.51 -7.91
CA ASN A 148 -10.23 -2.15 -8.21
C ASN A 148 -9.45 -1.09 -7.42
N ILE A 149 -9.32 0.11 -8.02
CA ILE A 149 -8.64 1.26 -7.43
C ILE A 149 -9.28 2.57 -7.87
N GLU A 150 -9.50 3.48 -6.92
CA GLU A 150 -9.86 4.86 -7.20
C GLU A 150 -8.87 5.81 -6.54
N ILE A 151 -8.45 6.82 -7.28
CA ILE A 151 -7.57 7.89 -6.81
C ILE A 151 -8.26 9.24 -6.88
N ASP A 152 -7.80 10.19 -6.07
CA ASP A 152 -8.22 11.58 -6.18
C ASP A 152 -7.30 12.40 -7.10
N ASN A 153 -7.62 13.68 -7.29
CA ASN A 153 -6.86 14.58 -8.16
C ASN A 153 -5.42 14.86 -7.67
N HIS A 154 -5.05 14.39 -6.48
CA HIS A 154 -3.70 14.50 -5.91
C HIS A 154 -2.95 13.16 -5.93
N GLY A 155 -3.47 12.16 -6.66
CA GLY A 155 -2.90 10.82 -6.71
C GLY A 155 -2.97 10.07 -5.38
N ARG A 156 -3.95 10.33 -4.50
CA ARG A 156 -4.16 9.60 -3.26
C ARG A 156 -5.26 8.57 -3.44
N LEU A 157 -5.10 7.40 -2.83
CA LEU A 157 -6.16 6.39 -2.81
C LEU A 157 -7.41 6.93 -2.12
N LYS A 158 -8.56 6.76 -2.77
CA LYS A 158 -9.90 6.89 -2.19
C LYS A 158 -10.48 5.53 -1.86
N TYR A 159 -10.25 4.58 -2.75
CA TYR A 159 -10.74 3.21 -2.66
C TYR A 159 -9.70 2.23 -3.20
N LEU A 160 -9.63 1.07 -2.58
CA LEU A 160 -8.83 -0.07 -3.04
C LEU A 160 -9.60 -1.36 -2.74
N GLU A 161 -9.68 -2.26 -3.71
CA GLU A 161 -10.15 -3.63 -3.52
C GLU A 161 -9.00 -4.59 -3.82
N GLN A 162 -8.58 -5.35 -2.80
CA GLN A 162 -7.47 -6.29 -2.88
C GLN A 162 -7.62 -7.38 -1.82
N LEU A 163 -7.31 -8.64 -2.16
CA LEU A 163 -7.42 -9.78 -1.24
C LEU A 163 -8.84 -9.94 -0.65
N ARG A 164 -9.88 -9.63 -1.42
CA ARG A 164 -11.29 -9.59 -0.99
C ARG A 164 -11.60 -8.53 0.07
N TRP A 165 -10.66 -7.63 0.37
CA TRP A 165 -10.87 -6.46 1.22
C TRP A 165 -11.25 -5.26 0.39
N LYS A 166 -12.22 -4.49 0.90
CA LYS A 166 -12.61 -3.18 0.39
C LYS A 166 -12.10 -2.13 1.37
N ILE A 167 -11.18 -1.29 0.93
CA ILE A 167 -10.52 -0.28 1.73
C ILE A 167 -10.95 1.10 1.27
N TYR A 168 -11.54 1.87 2.17
CA TYR A 168 -11.97 3.25 1.95
C TYR A 168 -11.07 4.19 2.73
N TYR A 169 -10.36 5.06 2.03
CA TYR A 169 -9.49 6.08 2.58
C TYR A 169 -10.29 7.34 2.85
N GLN A 170 -10.86 7.45 4.06
CA GLN A 170 -11.81 8.52 4.39
C GLN A 170 -11.13 9.85 4.65
N GLN A 171 -9.88 9.84 5.15
CA GLN A 171 -9.16 11.05 5.49
C GLN A 171 -7.66 10.88 5.34
N TYR A 172 -7.01 11.92 4.85
CA TYR A 172 -5.57 12.12 4.84
C TYR A 172 -5.20 13.32 5.70
N LYS A 173 -4.06 13.26 6.37
CA LYS A 173 -3.47 14.40 7.08
C LYS A 173 -2.02 14.56 6.67
N ARG A 174 -1.51 15.79 6.84
CA ARG A 174 -0.09 16.07 6.66
C ARG A 174 0.68 15.66 7.91
N TYR A 175 1.72 14.84 7.71
CA TYR A 175 2.69 14.48 8.71
C TYR A 175 4.07 14.74 8.11
N GLY A 176 4.80 15.72 8.63
CA GLY A 176 6.02 16.20 7.97
C GLY A 176 5.76 16.63 6.53
N GLN A 177 6.49 16.06 5.59
CA GLN A 177 6.34 16.36 4.17
C GLN A 177 5.29 15.49 3.45
N GLN A 178 4.83 14.40 4.06
CA GLN A 178 3.90 13.46 3.46
C GLN A 178 2.45 13.70 3.89
N GLN A 179 1.52 13.47 2.96
CA GLN A 179 0.10 13.31 3.27
C GLN A 179 -0.20 11.83 3.39
N LEU A 180 -0.43 11.34 4.60
CA LEU A 180 -0.67 9.92 4.88
C LEU A 180 -2.11 9.69 5.35
N PRO A 181 -2.65 8.46 5.13
CA PRO A 181 -3.96 8.11 5.61
C PRO A 181 -4.07 8.31 7.12
N SER A 182 -5.15 8.97 7.56
CA SER A 182 -5.44 9.17 8.97
C SER A 182 -6.74 8.51 9.41
N LYS A 183 -7.60 8.13 8.45
CA LYS A 183 -8.83 7.41 8.75
C LYS A 183 -9.17 6.47 7.61
N LEU A 184 -9.23 5.18 7.93
CA LEU A 184 -9.54 4.11 7.00
C LEU A 184 -10.75 3.32 7.52
N PHE A 185 -11.58 2.91 6.58
CA PHE A 185 -12.59 1.88 6.82
C PHE A 185 -12.29 0.71 5.89
N MET A 186 -12.16 -0.47 6.44
CA MET A 186 -11.82 -1.68 5.71
C MET A 186 -12.89 -2.73 5.98
N SER A 187 -13.35 -3.42 4.96
CA SER A 187 -14.35 -4.47 5.09
C SER A 187 -13.98 -5.71 4.31
N HIS A 188 -14.19 -6.83 4.94
CA HIS A 188 -14.16 -8.19 4.38
C HIS A 188 -15.52 -8.83 4.68
N PRO A 189 -15.99 -9.89 4.01
CA PRO A 189 -17.29 -10.50 4.30
C PRO A 189 -17.56 -10.77 5.77
N GLU A 190 -16.55 -11.17 6.54
CA GLU A 190 -16.67 -11.55 7.95
C GLU A 190 -16.15 -10.50 8.93
N LEU A 191 -15.45 -9.46 8.45
CA LEU A 191 -14.69 -8.57 9.30
C LEU A 191 -14.80 -7.13 8.82
N LYS A 192 -15.07 -6.21 9.75
CA LYS A 192 -15.01 -4.77 9.50
C LYS A 192 -14.00 -4.13 10.44
N VAL A 193 -13.15 -3.28 9.88
CA VAL A 193 -12.12 -2.57 10.64
C VAL A 193 -12.23 -1.08 10.35
N ARG A 194 -12.33 -0.28 11.40
CA ARG A 194 -12.14 1.18 11.32
C ARG A 194 -10.84 1.50 12.04
N LEU A 195 -9.93 2.14 11.33
CA LEU A 195 -8.68 2.61 11.90
C LEU A 195 -8.62 4.13 11.83
N VAL A 196 -8.27 4.74 12.94
CA VAL A 196 -7.93 6.17 13.06
C VAL A 196 -6.49 6.26 13.50
N VAL A 197 -5.64 6.86 12.66
CA VAL A 197 -4.25 7.13 12.98
C VAL A 197 -4.17 8.54 13.52
N ASP A 198 -3.82 8.65 14.79
CA ASP A 198 -3.69 9.93 15.49
C ASP A 198 -2.33 10.56 15.17
N ASN A 199 -1.27 9.76 15.03
CA ASN A 199 0.06 10.24 14.73
C ASN A 199 0.83 9.26 13.82
N TRP A 200 1.62 9.84 12.90
CA TRP A 200 2.65 9.19 12.10
C TRP A 200 4.01 9.79 12.43
N LYS A 201 5.00 8.92 12.64
CA LYS A 201 6.43 9.27 12.67
C LYS A 201 7.13 8.39 11.66
N TYR A 202 8.07 8.92 10.90
CA TYR A 202 8.88 8.18 9.93
C TYR A 202 10.23 8.88 9.76
N GLU A 203 11.23 8.10 9.37
CA GLU A 203 12.54 8.61 8.97
C GLU A 203 12.53 8.87 7.46
N GLN A 204 13.16 9.96 7.05
CA GLN A 204 13.33 10.35 5.64
C GLN A 204 14.69 9.90 5.14
#